data_73600a7963a045dc7f78aa6d3629f5d5
#
_entry.id   73600a7963a045dc7f78aa6d3629f5d5
#
_cell.length_a   1.000
_cell.length_b   1.000
_cell.length_c   1.000
_cell.angle_alpha   90.00
_cell.angle_beta   90.00
_cell.angle_gamma   90.00
#
_symmetry.space_group_name_H-M   'P 1'
#
loop_
_entity.id
_entity.type
_entity.pdbx_description
1 polymer ?
#
loop_
_entity_poly.entity_id
_entity_poly.type
_entity_poly.pdbx_seq_one_letter_code
_entity_poly.pdbx_strand_id
1 'polypeptide(L)'
;MIISLSPTEREALVEASRRDAGEARAQRRARMVLMAAAGSSVSSIARAVGSSRSRVSMWLRRFVSDRVKGLRDEQRPGRPSVITALERHQVIATACRAPSEFGYQRTLWSHATIRDAVMSAGLVRSIGARTVGRILEEAQIKPHRVKMWCHSKDPQYQEKMSRIVRLYTTPTRGEPVLCVDEKTGMQALSRYRGLIPARPGRAARFEFEYKRNGTRCLFGCFNVATGQVLGRCTTSRKRPDFFSFMDLVAGAYRQRRVHVVLDNLNTHRDTTKGAFVTEWNRRHGNRFVFHYTPTHGSWLNQIELWFGIVSRRILRYGSYRSPDELVAAIEAFMDDWNQREAHPFRWTYEGLPLVA
;
A
#
# COMPACT_ATOMS: atom_id res chain seq x y z
N MET A 1 57.35 5.62 -3.07
CA MET A 1 56.51 4.48 -2.66
C MET A 1 55.98 3.87 -3.94
N ILE A 2 56.36 2.62 -4.24
CA ILE A 2 55.93 1.90 -5.45
C ILE A 2 54.63 1.17 -5.07
N ILE A 3 53.53 1.45 -5.79
CA ILE A 3 52.25 0.79 -5.59
C ILE A 3 52.02 -0.14 -6.78
N SER A 4 51.93 -1.45 -6.50
CA SER A 4 51.46 -2.43 -7.48
C SER A 4 49.97 -2.62 -7.36
N LEU A 5 49.27 -2.69 -8.50
CA LEU A 5 47.81 -2.91 -8.58
C LEU A 5 47.54 -4.25 -9.27
N SER A 6 46.63 -5.02 -8.73
CA SER A 6 46.08 -6.15 -9.48
C SER A 6 45.20 -5.65 -10.65
N PRO A 7 44.91 -6.50 -11.66
CA PRO A 7 44.02 -6.11 -12.76
C PRO A 7 42.66 -5.63 -12.27
N THR A 8 42.06 -6.36 -11.32
CA THR A 8 40.74 -6.03 -10.71
C THR A 8 40.74 -4.72 -9.92
N GLU A 9 41.81 -4.43 -9.19
CA GLU A 9 41.99 -3.15 -8.49
C GLU A 9 42.13 -1.98 -9.45
N ARG A 10 42.88 -2.19 -10.54
CA ARG A 10 43.04 -1.17 -11.58
C ARG A 10 41.71 -0.82 -12.22
N GLU A 11 40.89 -1.82 -12.59
CA GLU A 11 39.55 -1.62 -13.15
C GLU A 11 38.65 -0.85 -12.20
N ALA A 12 38.58 -1.27 -10.93
CA ALA A 12 37.77 -0.60 -9.90
C ALA A 12 38.20 0.87 -9.69
N LEU A 13 39.48 1.15 -9.67
CA LEU A 13 40.02 2.51 -9.53
C LEU A 13 39.79 3.36 -10.78
N VAL A 14 39.86 2.81 -11.96
CA VAL A 14 39.58 3.51 -13.23
C VAL A 14 38.09 3.86 -13.27
N GLU A 15 37.21 2.91 -12.91
CA GLU A 15 35.78 3.16 -12.82
C GLU A 15 35.46 4.24 -11.80
N ALA A 16 36.01 4.15 -10.58
CA ALA A 16 35.83 5.16 -9.53
C ALA A 16 36.36 6.54 -9.96
N SER A 17 37.38 6.60 -10.80
CA SER A 17 37.94 7.86 -11.31
C SER A 17 37.06 8.58 -12.35
N ARG A 18 36.12 7.87 -12.96
CA ARG A 18 35.22 8.36 -14.04
C ARG A 18 33.82 8.74 -13.55
N ARG A 19 33.41 8.37 -12.30
CA ARG A 19 32.06 8.64 -11.75
C ARG A 19 31.80 10.12 -11.61
N ASP A 20 30.52 10.49 -11.78
CA ASP A 20 30.03 11.87 -11.78
C ASP A 20 30.09 12.59 -10.41
N ALA A 21 29.85 13.91 -10.41
CA ALA A 21 30.12 14.89 -9.38
C ALA A 21 29.67 14.57 -7.92
N GLY A 22 28.79 13.57 -7.69
CA GLY A 22 28.36 13.15 -6.35
C GLY A 22 29.45 12.47 -5.52
N GLU A 23 30.49 11.89 -6.15
CA GLU A 23 31.58 11.15 -5.51
C GLU A 23 32.98 11.81 -5.72
N ALA A 24 33.05 13.11 -5.86
CA ALA A 24 34.27 13.84 -6.16
C ALA A 24 35.45 13.50 -5.24
N ARG A 25 35.22 13.08 -4.00
CA ARG A 25 36.24 12.63 -3.05
C ARG A 25 36.82 11.26 -3.42
N ALA A 26 35.96 10.30 -3.75
CA ALA A 26 36.35 8.96 -4.15
C ALA A 26 37.13 9.02 -5.48
N GLN A 27 36.63 9.78 -6.44
CA GLN A 27 37.29 10.05 -7.72
C GLN A 27 38.71 10.59 -7.52
N ARG A 28 38.86 11.61 -6.66
CA ARG A 28 40.19 12.22 -6.38
C ARG A 28 41.16 11.22 -5.75
N ARG A 29 40.67 10.38 -4.80
CA ARG A 29 41.51 9.35 -4.16
C ARG A 29 41.89 8.23 -5.12
N ALA A 30 41.01 7.79 -5.98
CA ALA A 30 41.30 6.81 -7.04
C ALA A 30 42.37 7.34 -7.98
N ARG A 31 42.29 8.61 -8.42
CA ARG A 31 43.32 9.27 -9.22
C ARG A 31 44.67 9.31 -8.53
N MET A 32 44.74 9.60 -7.21
CA MET A 32 45.99 9.60 -6.45
C MET A 32 46.70 8.23 -6.54
N VAL A 33 45.93 7.13 -6.36
CA VAL A 33 46.47 5.77 -6.39
C VAL A 33 46.94 5.38 -7.81
N LEU A 34 46.11 5.68 -8.82
CA LEU A 34 46.45 5.39 -10.22
C LEU A 34 47.73 6.11 -10.66
N MET A 35 47.87 7.39 -10.30
CA MET A 35 49.11 8.15 -10.61
C MET A 35 50.31 7.62 -9.84
N ALA A 36 50.15 7.20 -8.58
CA ALA A 36 51.24 6.59 -7.82
C ALA A 36 51.68 5.25 -8.42
N ALA A 37 50.73 4.43 -8.86
CA ALA A 37 51.02 3.17 -9.58
C ALA A 37 51.69 3.37 -10.95
N ALA A 38 51.45 4.54 -11.57
CA ALA A 38 52.17 4.96 -12.80
C ALA A 38 53.54 5.59 -12.53
N GLY A 39 54.04 5.57 -11.28
CA GLY A 39 55.37 6.06 -10.92
C GLY A 39 55.46 7.56 -10.61
N SER A 40 54.34 8.27 -10.54
CA SER A 40 54.32 9.71 -10.23
C SER A 40 54.77 10.01 -8.79
N SER A 41 55.55 11.07 -8.58
CA SER A 41 55.97 11.51 -7.27
C SER A 41 54.81 12.09 -6.48
N VAL A 42 54.83 12.00 -5.12
CA VAL A 42 53.81 12.56 -4.23
C VAL A 42 53.59 14.06 -4.51
N SER A 43 54.64 14.79 -4.83
CA SER A 43 54.56 16.24 -5.15
C SER A 43 53.84 16.48 -6.48
N SER A 44 54.08 15.65 -7.49
CA SER A 44 53.38 15.70 -8.79
C SER A 44 51.93 15.36 -8.63
N ILE A 45 51.61 14.28 -7.90
CA ILE A 45 50.23 13.87 -7.59
C ILE A 45 49.48 14.99 -6.87
N ALA A 46 50.07 15.57 -5.81
CA ALA A 46 49.51 16.64 -5.02
C ALA A 46 49.07 17.84 -5.89
N ARG A 47 49.94 18.24 -6.82
CA ARG A 47 49.66 19.31 -7.78
C ARG A 47 48.53 18.94 -8.74
N ALA A 48 48.58 17.74 -9.31
CA ALA A 48 47.61 17.28 -10.30
C ALA A 48 46.19 17.13 -9.75
N VAL A 49 46.05 16.73 -8.47
CA VAL A 49 44.74 16.53 -7.84
C VAL A 49 44.29 17.70 -6.96
N GLY A 50 45.04 18.77 -6.88
CA GLY A 50 44.71 19.94 -6.03
C GLY A 50 44.67 19.59 -4.55
N SER A 51 45.68 18.89 -4.01
CA SER A 51 45.73 18.44 -2.62
C SER A 51 47.10 18.70 -1.99
N SER A 52 47.19 18.60 -0.64
CA SER A 52 48.50 18.69 0.02
C SER A 52 49.26 17.37 -0.07
N ARG A 53 50.60 17.45 -0.04
CA ARG A 53 51.48 16.27 -0.04
C ARG A 53 51.21 15.32 1.14
N SER A 54 50.92 15.87 2.32
CA SER A 54 50.60 15.08 3.50
C SER A 54 49.32 14.27 3.29
N ARG A 55 48.31 14.87 2.68
CA ARG A 55 47.03 14.19 2.39
C ARG A 55 47.16 13.12 1.33
N VAL A 56 47.96 13.37 0.28
CA VAL A 56 48.30 12.34 -0.71
C VAL A 56 48.99 11.17 -0.03
N SER A 57 50.05 11.43 0.75
CA SER A 57 50.80 10.39 1.45
C SER A 57 49.92 9.60 2.42
N MET A 58 48.97 10.23 3.09
CA MET A 58 48.02 9.56 3.95
C MET A 58 47.12 8.59 3.15
N TRP A 59 46.56 9.02 2.05
CA TRP A 59 45.67 8.16 1.25
C TRP A 59 46.42 7.02 0.59
N LEU A 60 47.67 7.24 0.13
CA LEU A 60 48.50 6.18 -0.42
C LEU A 60 48.88 5.14 0.65
N ARG A 61 49.20 5.56 1.88
CA ARG A 61 49.40 4.64 3.02
C ARG A 61 48.17 3.82 3.35
N ARG A 62 46.99 4.45 3.42
CA ARG A 62 45.72 3.73 3.64
C ARG A 62 45.42 2.73 2.54
N PHE A 63 45.72 3.06 1.30
CA PHE A 63 45.59 2.11 0.19
C PHE A 63 46.56 0.93 0.32
N VAL A 64 47.80 1.15 0.75
CA VAL A 64 48.76 0.09 0.98
C VAL A 64 48.32 -0.85 2.08
N SER A 65 47.75 -0.32 3.18
CA SER A 65 47.23 -1.09 4.31
C SER A 65 45.95 -1.86 3.94
N ASP A 66 44.95 -1.16 3.42
CA ASP A 66 43.57 -1.66 3.32
C ASP A 66 43.06 -1.75 1.87
N ARG A 67 43.94 -1.58 0.91
CA ARG A 67 43.65 -1.63 -0.53
C ARG A 67 42.50 -0.68 -0.89
N VAL A 68 41.61 -1.05 -1.80
CA VAL A 68 40.45 -0.22 -2.25
C VAL A 68 39.55 0.18 -1.09
N LYS A 69 39.39 -0.68 -0.06
CA LYS A 69 38.60 -0.37 1.13
C LYS A 69 39.14 0.85 1.89
N GLY A 70 40.44 1.01 1.98
CA GLY A 70 41.14 2.12 2.63
C GLY A 70 40.84 3.50 2.03
N LEU A 71 40.28 3.55 0.80
CA LEU A 71 39.89 4.79 0.15
C LEU A 71 38.52 5.28 0.54
N ARG A 72 37.72 4.51 1.31
CA ARG A 72 36.43 4.93 1.82
C ARG A 72 36.59 5.90 2.98
N ASP A 73 35.61 6.81 3.15
CA ASP A 73 35.55 7.63 4.36
C ASP A 73 35.20 6.75 5.56
N GLU A 74 35.92 6.90 6.64
CA GLU A 74 35.54 6.33 7.92
C GLU A 74 34.31 7.07 8.46
N GLN A 75 33.42 6.32 9.10
CA GLN A 75 32.27 6.88 9.75
C GLN A 75 32.76 7.79 10.89
N ARG A 76 32.50 9.08 10.76
CA ARG A 76 32.89 10.03 11.80
C ARG A 76 31.98 9.84 13.01
N PRO A 77 32.53 9.69 14.22
CA PRO A 77 31.72 9.76 15.41
C PRO A 77 31.03 11.12 15.44
N GLY A 78 29.70 11.12 15.31
CA GLY A 78 28.90 12.34 15.43
C GLY A 78 28.97 12.92 16.87
N ARG A 79 28.22 14.00 17.11
CA ARG A 79 28.04 14.51 18.47
C ARG A 79 27.51 13.38 19.35
N PRO A 80 28.12 13.11 20.53
CA PRO A 80 27.63 12.09 21.45
C PRO A 80 26.13 12.29 21.75
N SER A 81 25.38 11.18 21.80
CA SER A 81 23.97 11.23 22.15
C SER A 81 23.82 11.75 23.58
N VAL A 82 23.07 12.83 23.74
CA VAL A 82 22.71 13.36 25.08
C VAL A 82 21.62 12.48 25.72
N ILE A 83 20.86 11.76 24.93
CA ILE A 83 19.78 10.88 25.40
C ILE A 83 20.38 9.50 25.66
N THR A 84 20.26 9.02 26.87
CA THR A 84 20.76 7.72 27.32
C THR A 84 19.93 6.57 26.73
N ALA A 85 20.46 5.34 26.76
CA ALA A 85 19.72 4.14 26.34
C ALA A 85 18.44 3.95 27.17
N LEU A 86 18.46 4.23 28.45
CA LEU A 86 17.30 4.14 29.33
C LEU A 86 16.23 5.16 28.94
N GLU A 87 16.59 6.42 28.71
CA GLU A 87 15.65 7.46 28.29
C GLU A 87 15.04 7.14 26.92
N ARG A 88 15.81 6.59 25.99
CA ARG A 88 15.28 6.09 24.71
C ARG A 88 14.23 4.99 24.92
N HIS A 89 14.50 4.05 25.81
CA HIS A 89 13.55 3.00 26.16
C HIS A 89 12.27 3.57 26.77
N GLN A 90 12.36 4.57 27.65
CA GLN A 90 11.20 5.25 28.23
C GLN A 90 10.33 5.96 27.18
N VAL A 91 10.95 6.60 26.19
CA VAL A 91 10.21 7.19 25.05
C VAL A 91 9.44 6.13 24.27
N ILE A 92 10.08 5.00 24.00
CA ILE A 92 9.46 3.86 23.29
C ILE A 92 8.31 3.27 24.11
N ALA A 93 8.54 2.99 25.38
CA ALA A 93 7.52 2.43 26.28
C ALA A 93 6.31 3.35 26.41
N THR A 94 6.52 4.66 26.51
CA THR A 94 5.43 5.66 26.54
C THR A 94 4.63 5.65 25.24
N ALA A 95 5.29 5.58 24.09
CA ALA A 95 4.64 5.53 22.78
C ALA A 95 3.77 4.27 22.56
N CYS A 96 4.08 3.18 23.25
CA CYS A 96 3.33 1.92 23.20
C CYS A 96 2.13 1.87 24.16
N ARG A 97 1.92 2.89 24.98
CA ARG A 97 0.80 2.99 25.92
C ARG A 97 -0.24 4.00 25.41
N ALA A 98 -1.47 3.90 25.92
CA ALA A 98 -2.52 4.84 25.55
C ALA A 98 -2.23 6.26 26.09
N PRO A 99 -2.47 7.34 25.30
CA PRO A 99 -2.31 8.70 25.79
C PRO A 99 -3.10 9.02 27.07
N SER A 100 -4.27 8.40 27.23
CA SER A 100 -5.11 8.55 28.41
C SER A 100 -4.46 8.11 29.72
N GLU A 101 -3.55 7.16 29.67
CA GLU A 101 -2.77 6.71 30.84
C GLU A 101 -1.81 7.81 31.38
N PHE A 102 -1.53 8.80 30.55
CA PHE A 102 -0.71 9.96 30.88
C PHE A 102 -1.54 11.26 31.02
N GLY A 103 -2.87 11.12 31.17
CA GLY A 103 -3.78 12.26 31.36
C GLY A 103 -4.21 13.00 30.10
N TYR A 104 -3.84 12.52 28.91
CA TYR A 104 -4.21 13.19 27.65
C TYR A 104 -5.57 12.69 27.12
N GLN A 105 -6.49 13.60 26.90
CA GLN A 105 -7.84 13.31 26.34
C GLN A 105 -7.76 13.15 24.81
N ARG A 106 -7.05 12.12 24.34
CA ARG A 106 -6.87 11.78 22.92
C ARG A 106 -6.56 10.31 22.73
N THR A 107 -6.81 9.81 21.54
CA THR A 107 -6.63 8.39 21.19
C THR A 107 -5.27 8.08 20.56
N LEU A 108 -4.60 9.09 19.99
CA LEU A 108 -3.33 8.91 19.28
C LEU A 108 -2.26 9.86 19.82
N TRP A 109 -1.02 9.37 19.80
CA TRP A 109 0.14 10.16 20.11
C TRP A 109 0.60 11.04 18.93
N SER A 110 1.09 12.22 19.24
CA SER A 110 2.02 12.97 18.39
C SER A 110 3.41 12.99 19.04
N HIS A 111 4.45 13.24 18.24
CA HIS A 111 5.81 13.34 18.79
C HIS A 111 5.93 14.43 19.89
N ALA A 112 5.19 15.53 19.72
CA ALA A 112 5.16 16.60 20.72
C ALA A 112 4.52 16.12 22.04
N THR A 113 3.39 15.41 21.97
CA THR A 113 2.73 14.94 23.19
C THR A 113 3.47 13.82 23.89
N ILE A 114 4.19 12.96 23.16
CA ILE A 114 5.10 11.99 23.79
C ILE A 114 6.23 12.72 24.50
N ARG A 115 6.86 13.74 23.87
CA ARG A 115 7.86 14.59 24.51
C ARG A 115 7.35 15.13 25.83
N ASP A 116 6.18 15.76 25.80
CA ASP A 116 5.60 16.40 26.98
C ASP A 116 5.28 15.36 28.07
N ALA A 117 4.76 14.20 27.71
CA ALA A 117 4.44 13.11 28.62
C ALA A 117 5.70 12.57 29.33
N VAL A 118 6.77 12.27 28.57
CA VAL A 118 8.02 11.74 29.20
C VAL A 118 8.73 12.77 30.06
N MET A 119 8.65 14.06 29.72
CA MET A 119 9.22 15.13 30.51
C MET A 119 8.42 15.41 31.79
N SER A 120 7.08 15.48 31.67
CA SER A 120 6.18 15.69 32.81
C SER A 120 6.20 14.52 33.79
N ALA A 121 6.40 13.31 33.32
CA ALA A 121 6.58 12.12 34.15
C ALA A 121 7.99 11.98 34.72
N GLY A 122 8.90 12.91 34.46
CA GLY A 122 10.29 12.88 34.94
C GLY A 122 11.13 11.74 34.34
N LEU A 123 10.65 11.07 33.28
CA LEU A 123 11.33 9.94 32.65
C LEU A 123 12.52 10.37 31.79
N VAL A 124 12.45 11.57 31.23
CA VAL A 124 13.50 12.19 30.43
C VAL A 124 13.65 13.65 30.86
N ARG A 125 14.88 14.09 31.14
CA ARG A 125 15.12 15.43 31.58
C ARG A 125 14.83 16.50 30.52
N SER A 126 15.24 16.25 29.30
CA SER A 126 15.03 17.17 28.17
C SER A 126 15.14 16.42 26.84
N ILE A 127 14.14 16.58 25.98
CA ILE A 127 14.14 15.98 24.66
C ILE A 127 13.31 16.84 23.67
N GLY A 128 13.74 16.92 22.40
CA GLY A 128 12.96 17.58 21.36
C GLY A 128 12.01 16.62 20.65
N ALA A 129 10.85 17.11 20.18
CA ALA A 129 9.88 16.29 19.42
C ALA A 129 10.50 15.62 18.18
N ARG A 130 11.45 16.26 17.49
CA ARG A 130 12.20 15.65 16.38
C ARG A 130 13.04 14.45 16.83
N THR A 131 13.65 14.53 18.01
CA THR A 131 14.43 13.43 18.59
C THR A 131 13.52 12.26 18.96
N VAL A 132 12.33 12.54 19.54
CA VAL A 132 11.30 11.53 19.76
C VAL A 132 10.95 10.82 18.45
N GLY A 133 10.66 11.59 17.39
CA GLY A 133 10.36 11.02 16.06
C GLY A 133 11.45 10.09 15.55
N ARG A 134 12.73 10.49 15.66
CA ARG A 134 13.87 9.66 15.24
C ARG A 134 14.00 8.38 16.07
N ILE A 135 13.82 8.46 17.40
CA ILE A 135 13.84 7.28 18.27
C ILE A 135 12.75 6.28 17.87
N LEU A 136 11.53 6.76 17.59
CA LEU A 136 10.41 5.91 17.19
C LEU A 136 10.60 5.33 15.79
N GLU A 137 11.19 6.09 14.87
CA GLU A 137 11.52 5.61 13.52
C GLU A 137 12.56 4.49 13.57
N GLU A 138 13.63 4.65 14.33
CA GLU A 138 14.66 3.64 14.57
C GLU A 138 14.08 2.37 15.22
N ALA A 139 13.07 2.53 16.10
CA ALA A 139 12.33 1.44 16.73
C ALA A 139 11.17 0.90 15.84
N GLN A 140 10.98 1.42 14.63
CA GLN A 140 9.90 1.08 13.70
C GLN A 140 8.48 1.28 14.27
N ILE A 141 8.33 2.19 15.23
CA ILE A 141 7.04 2.49 15.89
C ILE A 141 6.40 3.71 15.22
N LYS A 142 5.12 3.57 14.85
CA LYS A 142 4.32 4.63 14.21
C LYS A 142 3.04 4.88 15.02
N PRO A 143 3.12 5.55 16.19
CA PRO A 143 2.01 5.68 17.14
C PRO A 143 0.83 6.54 16.62
N HIS A 144 1.01 7.22 15.49
CA HIS A 144 -0.01 7.99 14.77
C HIS A 144 -0.73 7.17 13.68
N ARG A 145 -0.36 5.91 13.48
CA ARG A 145 -1.00 5.01 12.50
C ARG A 145 -1.79 3.93 13.21
N VAL A 146 -3.06 3.84 12.85
CA VAL A 146 -3.95 2.78 13.32
C VAL A 146 -4.27 1.89 12.13
N LYS A 147 -4.09 0.59 12.30
CA LYS A 147 -4.66 -0.41 11.42
C LYS A 147 -5.97 -0.88 12.02
N MET A 148 -7.03 -0.89 11.22
CA MET A 148 -8.26 -1.55 11.65
C MET A 148 -7.98 -3.04 11.78
N TRP A 149 -8.33 -3.58 12.93
CA TRP A 149 -8.30 -4.99 13.21
C TRP A 149 -9.68 -5.41 13.72
N CYS A 150 -10.22 -6.50 13.20
CA CYS A 150 -11.49 -7.02 13.63
C CYS A 150 -11.35 -8.51 13.93
N HIS A 151 -11.66 -8.90 15.15
CA HIS A 151 -11.75 -10.30 15.51
C HIS A 151 -13.15 -10.81 15.15
N SER A 152 -13.23 -11.76 14.24
CA SER A 152 -14.49 -12.38 13.90
C SER A 152 -14.96 -13.30 15.02
N LYS A 153 -16.23 -13.17 15.41
CA LYS A 153 -16.89 -14.11 16.34
C LYS A 153 -17.54 -15.31 15.61
N ASP A 154 -17.33 -15.44 14.30
CA ASP A 154 -17.86 -16.57 13.52
C ASP A 154 -17.09 -17.84 13.86
N PRO A 155 -17.73 -18.88 14.48
CA PRO A 155 -17.04 -20.12 14.85
C PRO A 155 -16.52 -20.89 13.63
N GLN A 156 -17.10 -20.66 12.45
CA GLN A 156 -16.70 -21.27 11.20
C GLN A 156 -15.78 -20.36 10.36
N TYR A 157 -15.18 -19.32 10.97
CA TYR A 157 -14.38 -18.34 10.25
C TYR A 157 -13.29 -18.99 9.42
N GLN A 158 -12.48 -19.83 10.03
CA GLN A 158 -11.34 -20.47 9.38
C GLN A 158 -11.77 -21.41 8.24
N GLU A 159 -12.85 -22.16 8.43
CA GLU A 159 -13.38 -23.06 7.40
C GLU A 159 -13.88 -22.29 6.18
N LYS A 160 -14.73 -21.27 6.39
CA LYS A 160 -15.27 -20.42 5.33
C LYS A 160 -14.17 -19.69 4.58
N MET A 161 -13.21 -19.11 5.30
CA MET A 161 -12.06 -18.44 4.73
C MET A 161 -11.22 -19.39 3.87
N SER A 162 -10.83 -20.55 4.41
CA SER A 162 -10.03 -21.53 3.68
C SER A 162 -10.72 -22.06 2.43
N ARG A 163 -12.05 -22.22 2.49
CA ARG A 163 -12.86 -22.60 1.32
C ARG A 163 -12.79 -21.55 0.22
N ILE A 164 -12.96 -20.27 0.56
CA ILE A 164 -12.90 -19.17 -0.40
C ILE A 164 -11.49 -19.01 -0.97
N VAL A 165 -10.47 -19.04 -0.12
CA VAL A 165 -9.06 -18.96 -0.57
C VAL A 165 -8.74 -20.08 -1.54
N ARG A 166 -9.19 -21.31 -1.27
CA ARG A 166 -9.02 -22.44 -2.20
C ARG A 166 -9.65 -22.20 -3.55
N LEU A 167 -10.83 -21.59 -3.61
CA LEU A 167 -11.47 -21.23 -4.88
C LEU A 167 -10.62 -20.25 -5.70
N TYR A 168 -9.89 -19.34 -5.03
CA TYR A 168 -9.05 -18.35 -5.71
C TYR A 168 -7.68 -18.90 -6.13
N THR A 169 -7.12 -19.82 -5.36
CA THR A 169 -5.78 -20.38 -5.60
C THR A 169 -5.81 -21.67 -6.43
N THR A 170 -6.90 -22.42 -6.36
CA THR A 170 -7.05 -23.70 -7.06
C THR A 170 -8.45 -23.79 -7.67
N PRO A 171 -8.75 -22.96 -8.68
CA PRO A 171 -10.07 -22.94 -9.29
C PRO A 171 -10.37 -24.24 -10.03
N THR A 172 -11.60 -24.70 -9.92
CA THR A 172 -12.07 -25.87 -10.67
C THR A 172 -12.13 -25.55 -12.17
N ARG A 173 -11.50 -26.38 -12.98
CA ARG A 173 -11.41 -26.14 -14.42
C ARG A 173 -12.80 -26.07 -15.07
N GLY A 174 -13.08 -24.96 -15.74
CA GLY A 174 -14.35 -24.73 -16.43
C GLY A 174 -15.51 -24.21 -15.56
N GLU A 175 -15.33 -24.12 -14.25
CA GLU A 175 -16.31 -23.55 -13.31
C GLU A 175 -15.87 -22.14 -12.89
N PRO A 176 -16.52 -21.06 -13.36
CA PRO A 176 -16.14 -19.70 -13.00
C PRO A 176 -16.40 -19.41 -11.53
N VAL A 177 -15.50 -18.66 -10.92
CA VAL A 177 -15.63 -18.11 -9.57
C VAL A 177 -15.96 -16.64 -9.69
N LEU A 178 -17.12 -16.24 -9.18
CA LEU A 178 -17.66 -14.90 -9.23
C LEU A 178 -17.74 -14.31 -7.84
N CYS A 179 -17.27 -13.09 -7.66
CA CYS A 179 -17.45 -12.31 -6.46
C CYS A 179 -18.60 -11.31 -6.67
N VAL A 180 -19.65 -11.42 -5.88
CA VAL A 180 -20.86 -10.60 -6.00
C VAL A 180 -21.05 -9.78 -4.76
N ASP A 181 -21.40 -8.50 -4.93
CA ASP A 181 -21.71 -7.59 -3.81
C ASP A 181 -22.44 -6.34 -4.31
N GLU A 182 -22.86 -5.46 -3.39
CA GLU A 182 -23.44 -4.17 -3.71
C GLU A 182 -22.68 -2.99 -3.12
N LYS A 183 -22.38 -2.03 -3.98
CA LYS A 183 -21.90 -0.71 -3.59
C LYS A 183 -23.08 0.23 -3.39
N THR A 184 -23.32 0.58 -2.13
CA THR A 184 -24.46 1.42 -1.75
C THR A 184 -24.12 2.89 -1.63
N GLY A 185 -25.15 3.75 -1.67
CA GLY A 185 -25.01 5.16 -1.33
C GLY A 185 -24.13 5.98 -2.28
N MET A 186 -23.99 5.57 -3.52
CA MET A 186 -23.27 6.36 -4.53
C MET A 186 -24.04 7.62 -4.84
N GLN A 187 -23.47 8.78 -4.52
CA GLN A 187 -24.13 10.07 -4.66
C GLN A 187 -23.81 10.71 -6.02
N ALA A 188 -24.83 11.14 -6.74
CA ALA A 188 -24.69 12.03 -7.86
C ALA A 188 -24.41 13.45 -7.33
N LEU A 189 -23.16 13.82 -7.31
CA LEU A 189 -22.69 15.14 -6.87
C LEU A 189 -22.43 16.02 -8.08
N SER A 190 -23.09 17.18 -8.19
CA SER A 190 -22.73 18.18 -9.18
C SER A 190 -21.93 19.30 -8.54
N ARG A 191 -20.85 19.70 -9.24
CA ARG A 191 -20.02 20.85 -8.88
C ARG A 191 -20.22 21.96 -9.89
N TYR A 192 -20.16 23.20 -9.45
CA TYR A 192 -20.32 24.35 -10.32
C TYR A 192 -19.21 24.39 -11.38
N ARG A 193 -18.00 24.06 -10.99
CA ARG A 193 -16.86 23.87 -11.90
C ARG A 193 -16.37 22.43 -11.81
N GLY A 194 -16.14 21.82 -12.96
CA GLY A 194 -15.56 20.48 -13.04
C GLY A 194 -14.09 20.45 -12.60
N LEU A 195 -13.49 19.25 -12.69
CA LEU A 195 -12.06 19.05 -12.42
C LEU A 195 -11.22 19.92 -13.37
N ILE A 196 -10.35 20.75 -12.81
CA ILE A 196 -9.34 21.50 -13.55
C ILE A 196 -8.09 20.63 -13.65
N PRO A 197 -7.66 20.24 -14.87
CA PRO A 197 -6.49 19.38 -15.06
C PRO A 197 -5.21 19.98 -14.47
N ALA A 198 -4.24 19.09 -14.14
CA ALA A 198 -2.92 19.50 -13.73
C ALA A 198 -2.16 20.23 -14.87
N ARG A 199 -1.27 21.14 -14.48
CA ARG A 199 -0.33 21.83 -15.39
C ARG A 199 1.07 21.78 -14.75
N PRO A 200 2.16 21.99 -15.51
CA PRO A 200 3.50 22.08 -14.95
C PRO A 200 3.55 23.03 -13.74
N GLY A 201 4.04 22.54 -12.60
CA GLY A 201 4.09 23.27 -11.33
C GLY A 201 2.75 23.47 -10.60
N ARG A 202 1.65 22.94 -11.11
CA ARG A 202 0.32 23.06 -10.47
C ARG A 202 -0.42 21.72 -10.51
N ALA A 203 -0.82 21.23 -9.34
CA ALA A 203 -1.67 20.03 -9.22
C ALA A 203 -3.07 20.28 -9.82
N ALA A 204 -3.75 19.20 -10.21
CA ALA A 204 -5.17 19.25 -10.55
C ALA A 204 -5.99 19.78 -9.38
N ARG A 205 -7.05 20.50 -9.65
CA ARG A 205 -7.94 21.09 -8.64
C ARG A 205 -9.38 20.76 -8.94
N PHE A 206 -10.15 20.50 -7.91
CA PHE A 206 -11.60 20.31 -7.99
C PHE A 206 -12.29 21.24 -6.99
N GLU A 207 -13.52 21.59 -7.29
CA GLU A 207 -14.31 22.46 -6.45
C GLU A 207 -14.76 21.74 -5.19
N PHE A 208 -14.61 22.41 -4.06
CA PHE A 208 -14.97 21.88 -2.75
C PHE A 208 -16.50 21.76 -2.58
N GLU A 209 -17.25 22.78 -3.03
CA GLU A 209 -18.69 22.81 -2.91
C GLU A 209 -19.36 21.91 -3.94
N TYR A 210 -20.45 21.27 -3.52
CA TYR A 210 -21.24 20.39 -4.38
C TYR A 210 -22.71 20.40 -4.01
N LYS A 211 -23.57 20.14 -4.98
CA LYS A 211 -25.00 19.86 -4.82
C LYS A 211 -25.23 18.35 -4.91
N ARG A 212 -26.09 17.82 -4.05
CA ARG A 212 -26.51 16.40 -4.07
C ARG A 212 -27.76 16.28 -4.94
N ASN A 213 -27.71 15.43 -5.96
CA ASN A 213 -28.81 15.25 -6.92
C ASN A 213 -29.50 13.87 -6.78
N GLY A 214 -29.18 13.11 -5.75
CA GLY A 214 -29.73 11.79 -5.50
C GLY A 214 -28.67 10.70 -5.38
N THR A 215 -29.11 9.47 -5.17
CA THR A 215 -28.25 8.31 -4.95
C THR A 215 -28.60 7.15 -5.86
N ARG A 216 -27.63 6.28 -6.08
CA ARG A 216 -27.82 4.95 -6.71
C ARG A 216 -27.06 3.89 -5.94
N CYS A 217 -27.47 2.63 -6.11
CA CYS A 217 -26.72 1.44 -5.71
C CYS A 217 -26.21 0.74 -6.97
N LEU A 218 -25.07 0.08 -6.87
CA LEU A 218 -24.50 -0.74 -7.93
C LEU A 218 -24.35 -2.17 -7.43
N PHE A 219 -25.08 -3.10 -8.00
CA PHE A 219 -24.76 -4.51 -7.89
C PHE A 219 -23.61 -4.83 -8.85
N GLY A 220 -22.59 -5.51 -8.38
CA GLY A 220 -21.42 -5.87 -9.14
C GLY A 220 -21.10 -7.36 -9.03
N CYS A 221 -20.61 -7.93 -10.11
CA CYS A 221 -20.11 -9.29 -10.21
C CYS A 221 -18.73 -9.25 -10.86
N PHE A 222 -17.71 -9.68 -10.16
CA PHE A 222 -16.32 -9.74 -10.62
C PHE A 222 -15.95 -11.20 -10.90
N ASN A 223 -15.49 -11.48 -12.10
CA ASN A 223 -14.96 -12.79 -12.46
C ASN A 223 -13.50 -12.90 -12.05
N VAL A 224 -13.20 -13.74 -11.07
CA VAL A 224 -11.87 -13.90 -10.49
C VAL A 224 -10.80 -14.30 -11.50
N ALA A 225 -11.18 -15.12 -12.49
CA ALA A 225 -10.24 -15.66 -13.49
C ALA A 225 -9.92 -14.67 -14.62
N THR A 226 -10.87 -13.81 -15.00
CA THR A 226 -10.72 -12.89 -16.14
C THR A 226 -10.57 -11.43 -15.73
N GLY A 227 -11.00 -11.08 -14.54
CA GLY A 227 -11.09 -9.69 -14.08
C GLY A 227 -12.25 -8.91 -14.69
N GLN A 228 -13.08 -9.54 -15.51
CA GLN A 228 -14.25 -8.90 -16.10
C GLN A 228 -15.33 -8.63 -15.05
N VAL A 229 -16.05 -7.56 -15.25
CA VAL A 229 -17.12 -7.11 -14.36
C VAL A 229 -18.45 -7.05 -15.10
N LEU A 230 -19.48 -7.54 -14.45
CA LEU A 230 -20.86 -7.31 -14.82
C LEU A 230 -21.51 -6.49 -13.71
N GLY A 231 -22.31 -5.48 -14.03
CA GLY A 231 -22.95 -4.65 -13.02
C GLY A 231 -24.28 -4.10 -13.47
N ARG A 232 -25.09 -3.69 -12.50
CA ARG A 232 -26.37 -3.01 -12.71
C ARG A 232 -26.57 -1.96 -11.63
N CYS A 233 -26.85 -0.74 -12.05
CA CYS A 233 -27.26 0.32 -11.15
C CYS A 233 -28.75 0.21 -10.83
N THR A 234 -29.12 0.44 -9.57
CA THR A 234 -30.51 0.41 -9.06
C THR A 234 -30.78 1.57 -8.11
N THR A 235 -32.06 1.82 -7.84
CA THR A 235 -32.46 2.83 -6.85
C THR A 235 -32.46 2.28 -5.43
N SER A 236 -32.50 0.96 -5.28
CA SER A 236 -32.52 0.29 -3.96
C SER A 236 -31.65 -0.96 -3.99
N ARG A 237 -31.45 -1.56 -2.79
CA ARG A 237 -30.72 -2.82 -2.62
C ARG A 237 -31.61 -3.90 -1.98
N LYS A 238 -32.84 -3.94 -2.40
CA LYS A 238 -33.79 -4.92 -1.88
C LYS A 238 -33.59 -6.28 -2.53
N ARG A 239 -34.14 -7.32 -1.93
CA ARG A 239 -34.05 -8.68 -2.45
C ARG A 239 -34.50 -8.85 -3.90
N PRO A 240 -35.60 -8.21 -4.36
CA PRO A 240 -35.95 -8.25 -5.79
C PRO A 240 -34.88 -7.69 -6.71
N ASP A 241 -34.21 -6.60 -6.31
CA ASP A 241 -33.11 -5.99 -7.08
C ASP A 241 -31.93 -6.97 -7.19
N PHE A 242 -31.58 -7.63 -6.07
CA PHE A 242 -30.53 -8.64 -6.05
C PHE A 242 -30.84 -9.80 -7.00
N PHE A 243 -32.03 -10.39 -6.94
CA PHE A 243 -32.38 -11.51 -7.83
C PHE A 243 -32.49 -11.07 -9.28
N SER A 244 -33.00 -9.89 -9.56
CA SER A 244 -33.00 -9.33 -10.92
C SER A 244 -31.58 -9.17 -11.47
N PHE A 245 -30.63 -8.81 -10.61
CA PHE A 245 -29.20 -8.77 -10.98
C PHE A 245 -28.63 -10.20 -11.16
N MET A 246 -28.96 -11.13 -10.28
CA MET A 246 -28.52 -12.53 -10.40
C MET A 246 -29.10 -13.22 -11.65
N ASP A 247 -30.27 -12.83 -12.13
CA ASP A 247 -30.81 -13.28 -13.41
C ASP A 247 -29.95 -12.81 -14.59
N LEU A 248 -29.44 -11.57 -14.51
CA LEU A 248 -28.46 -11.06 -15.49
C LEU A 248 -27.17 -11.89 -15.46
N VAL A 249 -26.63 -12.18 -14.27
CA VAL A 249 -25.45 -13.04 -14.10
C VAL A 249 -25.73 -14.44 -14.64
N ALA A 250 -26.89 -15.01 -14.35
CA ALA A 250 -27.30 -16.32 -14.86
C ALA A 250 -27.38 -16.38 -16.40
N GLY A 251 -27.81 -15.28 -17.01
CA GLY A 251 -27.82 -15.13 -18.47
C GLY A 251 -26.43 -15.07 -19.09
N ALA A 252 -25.49 -14.44 -18.43
CA ALA A 252 -24.09 -14.31 -18.89
C ALA A 252 -23.30 -15.63 -18.78
N TYR A 253 -23.60 -16.46 -17.78
CA TYR A 253 -22.91 -17.72 -17.50
C TYR A 253 -23.82 -18.95 -17.75
N ARG A 254 -24.39 -19.06 -18.93
CA ARG A 254 -25.29 -20.16 -19.28
C ARG A 254 -24.57 -21.52 -19.28
N GLN A 255 -25.31 -22.56 -18.86
CA GLN A 255 -24.90 -23.98 -18.96
C GLN A 255 -23.58 -24.32 -18.19
N ARG A 256 -23.17 -23.51 -17.23
CA ARG A 256 -21.98 -23.78 -16.41
C ARG A 256 -22.37 -23.86 -14.94
N ARG A 257 -21.67 -24.71 -14.20
CA ARG A 257 -21.67 -24.63 -12.76
C ARG A 257 -20.85 -23.39 -12.35
N VAL A 258 -21.39 -22.57 -11.45
CA VAL A 258 -20.83 -21.27 -11.09
C VAL A 258 -20.66 -21.19 -9.58
N HIS A 259 -19.47 -20.86 -9.12
CA HIS A 259 -19.21 -20.57 -7.73
C HIS A 259 -19.41 -19.07 -7.49
N VAL A 260 -20.23 -18.71 -6.49
CA VAL A 260 -20.53 -17.31 -6.16
C VAL A 260 -20.08 -17.03 -4.73
N VAL A 261 -19.14 -16.12 -4.58
CA VAL A 261 -18.69 -15.60 -3.29
C VAL A 261 -19.46 -14.33 -2.98
N LEU A 262 -20.09 -14.26 -1.82
CA LEU A 262 -20.88 -13.10 -1.38
C LEU A 262 -20.90 -12.99 0.16
N ASP A 263 -21.37 -11.86 0.66
CA ASP A 263 -21.49 -11.64 2.10
C ASP A 263 -22.75 -12.27 2.70
N ASN A 264 -22.88 -12.18 4.03
CA ASN A 264 -23.98 -12.78 4.78
C ASN A 264 -25.22 -11.88 4.92
N LEU A 265 -25.44 -10.91 4.03
CA LEU A 265 -26.64 -10.09 4.10
C LEU A 265 -27.92 -10.94 3.96
N ASN A 266 -28.97 -10.54 4.67
CA ASN A 266 -30.25 -11.25 4.62
C ASN A 266 -30.91 -11.24 3.23
N THR A 267 -30.51 -10.32 2.37
CA THR A 267 -30.94 -10.27 0.97
C THR A 267 -30.32 -11.38 0.13
N HIS A 268 -29.15 -11.89 0.52
CA HIS A 268 -28.31 -12.82 -0.23
C HIS A 268 -28.48 -14.28 0.20
N ARG A 269 -29.29 -14.57 1.20
CA ARG A 269 -29.43 -15.93 1.76
C ARG A 269 -30.87 -16.30 2.04
N ASP A 270 -31.08 -17.59 2.20
CA ASP A 270 -32.30 -18.11 2.77
C ASP A 270 -32.46 -17.67 4.25
N THR A 271 -33.68 -17.42 4.63
CA THR A 271 -34.01 -16.95 5.99
C THR A 271 -35.19 -17.75 6.52
N THR A 272 -35.53 -17.56 7.80
CA THR A 272 -36.74 -18.12 8.40
C THR A 272 -38.04 -17.71 7.69
N LYS A 273 -37.99 -16.65 6.88
CA LYS A 273 -39.11 -16.13 6.07
C LYS A 273 -39.28 -16.78 4.69
N GLY A 274 -38.30 -17.58 4.26
CA GLY A 274 -38.38 -18.27 2.99
C GLY A 274 -37.01 -18.71 2.42
N ALA A 275 -37.05 -19.75 1.60
CA ALA A 275 -35.94 -20.35 0.92
C ALA A 275 -35.66 -19.65 -0.44
N PHE A 276 -35.48 -18.34 -0.42
CA PHE A 276 -35.46 -17.49 -1.61
C PHE A 276 -34.28 -17.81 -2.56
N VAL A 277 -33.10 -18.06 -2.02
CA VAL A 277 -31.91 -18.40 -2.81
C VAL A 277 -32.01 -19.81 -3.36
N THR A 278 -32.45 -20.75 -2.53
CA THR A 278 -32.70 -22.14 -2.93
C THR A 278 -33.73 -22.19 -4.06
N GLU A 279 -34.85 -21.48 -3.94
CA GLU A 279 -35.91 -21.41 -4.95
C GLU A 279 -35.41 -20.77 -6.25
N TRP A 280 -34.67 -19.67 -6.16
CA TRP A 280 -34.06 -19.02 -7.30
C TRP A 280 -33.09 -19.98 -8.01
N ASN A 281 -32.21 -20.65 -7.26
CA ASN A 281 -31.23 -21.58 -7.82
C ASN A 281 -31.89 -22.79 -8.48
N ARG A 282 -32.98 -23.30 -7.91
CA ARG A 282 -33.79 -24.37 -8.50
C ARG A 282 -34.31 -23.98 -9.89
N ARG A 283 -34.82 -22.77 -10.06
CA ARG A 283 -35.26 -22.23 -11.35
C ARG A 283 -34.13 -22.13 -12.36
N HIS A 284 -32.89 -22.01 -11.92
CA HIS A 284 -31.69 -21.97 -12.75
C HIS A 284 -30.95 -23.31 -12.82
N GLY A 285 -31.60 -24.43 -12.53
CA GLY A 285 -31.04 -25.78 -12.66
C GLY A 285 -30.04 -26.16 -11.57
N ASN A 286 -30.10 -25.54 -10.40
CA ASN A 286 -29.20 -25.76 -9.24
C ASN A 286 -27.70 -25.65 -9.57
N ARG A 287 -27.36 -24.83 -10.54
CA ARG A 287 -25.98 -24.71 -11.03
C ARG A 287 -25.13 -23.69 -10.28
N PHE A 288 -25.71 -22.89 -9.37
CA PHE A 288 -24.99 -21.91 -8.57
C PHE A 288 -24.62 -22.50 -7.21
N VAL A 289 -23.34 -22.42 -6.87
CA VAL A 289 -22.80 -22.82 -5.56
C VAL A 289 -22.41 -21.56 -4.80
N PHE A 290 -23.18 -21.24 -3.76
CA PHE A 290 -22.97 -20.04 -2.96
C PHE A 290 -21.98 -20.27 -1.83
N HIS A 291 -21.00 -19.38 -1.71
CA HIS A 291 -19.96 -19.37 -0.69
C HIS A 291 -20.04 -18.05 0.08
N TYR A 292 -20.54 -18.13 1.29
CA TYR A 292 -20.68 -16.94 2.14
C TYR A 292 -19.38 -16.63 2.86
N THR A 293 -18.96 -15.34 2.81
CA THR A 293 -17.81 -14.90 3.60
C THR A 293 -18.09 -15.03 5.10
N PRO A 294 -17.07 -15.26 5.94
CA PRO A 294 -17.28 -15.23 7.38
C PRO A 294 -17.68 -13.83 7.84
N THR A 295 -18.33 -13.73 8.98
CA THR A 295 -18.67 -12.43 9.59
C THR A 295 -17.41 -11.59 9.76
N HIS A 296 -17.44 -10.33 9.35
CA HIS A 296 -16.27 -9.44 9.27
C HIS A 296 -15.18 -9.87 8.28
N GLY A 297 -15.51 -10.76 7.34
CA GLY A 297 -14.60 -11.26 6.30
C GLY A 297 -14.88 -10.69 4.90
N SER A 298 -15.52 -9.51 4.77
CA SER A 298 -15.85 -8.89 3.47
C SER A 298 -14.62 -8.66 2.58
N TRP A 299 -13.43 -8.47 3.17
CA TRP A 299 -12.16 -8.35 2.46
C TRP A 299 -11.80 -9.58 1.59
N LEU A 300 -12.41 -10.73 1.85
CA LEU A 300 -12.31 -11.93 1.01
C LEU A 300 -13.07 -11.76 -0.32
N ASN A 301 -14.04 -10.85 -0.40
CA ASN A 301 -14.83 -10.62 -1.60
C ASN A 301 -14.08 -9.67 -2.55
N GLN A 302 -13.49 -10.20 -3.63
CA GLN A 302 -12.63 -9.42 -4.53
C GLN A 302 -13.33 -8.28 -5.27
N ILE A 303 -14.66 -8.29 -5.38
CA ILE A 303 -15.40 -7.18 -5.99
C ILE A 303 -15.20 -5.86 -5.22
N GLU A 304 -14.91 -5.92 -3.91
CA GLU A 304 -14.63 -4.74 -3.10
C GLU A 304 -13.38 -3.99 -3.56
N LEU A 305 -12.39 -4.69 -4.10
CA LEU A 305 -11.20 -4.07 -4.73
C LEU A 305 -11.61 -3.24 -5.94
N TRP A 306 -12.49 -3.80 -6.79
CA TRP A 306 -12.99 -3.11 -7.95
C TRP A 306 -13.90 -1.93 -7.57
N PHE A 307 -14.75 -2.08 -6.57
CA PHE A 307 -15.54 -0.96 -6.01
C PHE A 307 -14.64 0.17 -5.47
N GLY A 308 -13.48 -0.18 -4.94
CA GLY A 308 -12.45 0.78 -4.56
C GLY A 308 -11.91 1.55 -5.78
N ILE A 309 -11.75 0.90 -6.94
CA ILE A 309 -11.32 1.52 -8.19
C ILE A 309 -12.41 2.47 -8.71
N VAL A 310 -13.68 2.03 -8.76
CA VAL A 310 -14.82 2.89 -9.11
C VAL A 310 -14.87 4.14 -8.23
N SER A 311 -14.70 3.96 -6.91
CA SER A 311 -14.70 5.09 -5.97
C SER A 311 -13.63 6.12 -6.29
N ARG A 312 -12.42 5.67 -6.59
CA ARG A 312 -11.28 6.56 -6.87
C ARG A 312 -11.36 7.22 -8.25
N ARG A 313 -11.80 6.47 -9.27
CA ARG A 313 -11.74 6.93 -10.67
C ARG A 313 -13.00 7.66 -11.11
N ILE A 314 -14.17 7.25 -10.62
CA ILE A 314 -15.47 7.78 -11.07
C ILE A 314 -16.10 8.67 -10.00
N LEU A 315 -16.22 8.20 -8.75
CA LEU A 315 -17.03 8.91 -7.76
C LEU A 315 -16.30 10.09 -7.11
N ARG A 316 -15.01 9.95 -6.83
CA ARG A 316 -14.27 10.91 -5.99
C ARG A 316 -14.24 12.32 -6.57
N TYR A 317 -14.01 12.45 -7.86
CA TYR A 317 -13.85 13.73 -8.55
C TYR A 317 -14.88 13.95 -9.66
N GLY A 318 -15.80 13.02 -9.84
CA GLY A 318 -16.87 13.11 -10.82
C GLY A 318 -17.84 14.26 -10.48
N SER A 319 -18.51 14.78 -11.51
CA SER A 319 -19.56 15.77 -11.38
C SER A 319 -20.76 15.32 -12.20
N TYR A 320 -21.89 15.05 -11.54
CA TYR A 320 -23.08 14.45 -12.13
C TYR A 320 -24.30 15.27 -11.76
N ARG A 321 -25.01 15.78 -12.76
CA ARG A 321 -26.20 16.64 -12.60
C ARG A 321 -27.44 15.86 -12.23
N SER A 322 -27.44 14.56 -12.51
CA SER A 322 -28.53 13.65 -12.17
C SER A 322 -28.00 12.28 -11.78
N PRO A 323 -28.82 11.44 -11.11
CA PRO A 323 -28.47 10.04 -10.90
C PRO A 323 -28.28 9.25 -12.18
N ASP A 324 -28.92 9.64 -13.28
CA ASP A 324 -28.83 8.95 -14.56
C ASP A 324 -27.50 9.28 -15.28
N GLU A 325 -26.97 10.50 -15.14
CA GLU A 325 -25.60 10.80 -15.57
C GLU A 325 -24.56 9.98 -14.78
N LEU A 326 -24.77 9.76 -13.49
CA LEU A 326 -23.92 8.88 -12.68
C LEU A 326 -23.99 7.43 -13.17
N VAL A 327 -25.19 6.93 -13.45
CA VAL A 327 -25.40 5.57 -14.00
C VAL A 327 -24.66 5.41 -15.32
N ALA A 328 -24.89 6.32 -16.27
CA ALA A 328 -24.22 6.29 -17.57
C ALA A 328 -22.69 6.31 -17.46
N ALA A 329 -22.14 7.10 -16.54
CA ALA A 329 -20.69 7.14 -16.29
C ALA A 329 -20.15 5.84 -15.70
N ILE A 330 -20.91 5.18 -14.81
CA ILE A 330 -20.53 3.86 -14.25
C ILE A 330 -20.59 2.78 -15.32
N GLU A 331 -21.61 2.77 -16.14
CA GLU A 331 -21.78 1.79 -17.23
C GLU A 331 -20.66 1.94 -18.28
N ALA A 332 -20.39 3.16 -18.71
CA ALA A 332 -19.27 3.45 -19.62
C ALA A 332 -17.91 3.05 -19.02
N PHE A 333 -17.73 3.22 -17.72
CA PHE A 333 -16.53 2.78 -17.05
C PHE A 333 -16.41 1.25 -16.96
N MET A 334 -17.51 0.54 -16.73
CA MET A 334 -17.51 -0.93 -16.75
C MET A 334 -17.14 -1.46 -18.13
N ASP A 335 -17.66 -0.86 -19.19
CA ASP A 335 -17.34 -1.24 -20.58
C ASP A 335 -15.86 -0.97 -20.88
N ASP A 336 -15.35 0.20 -20.53
CA ASP A 336 -13.93 0.56 -20.70
C ASP A 336 -13.01 -0.37 -19.91
N TRP A 337 -13.37 -0.67 -18.65
CA TRP A 337 -12.65 -1.63 -17.81
C TRP A 337 -12.60 -3.01 -18.48
N ASN A 338 -13.73 -3.52 -18.92
CA ASN A 338 -13.83 -4.85 -19.52
C ASN A 338 -13.06 -4.99 -20.84
N GLN A 339 -12.99 -3.91 -21.62
CA GLN A 339 -12.30 -3.89 -22.91
C GLN A 339 -10.78 -3.68 -22.77
N ARG A 340 -10.32 -2.90 -21.80
CA ARG A 340 -8.94 -2.40 -21.79
C ARG A 340 -8.15 -2.78 -20.55
N GLU A 341 -8.81 -2.94 -19.40
CA GLU A 341 -8.11 -3.06 -18.11
C GLU A 341 -8.45 -4.36 -17.37
N ALA A 342 -9.42 -5.14 -17.81
CA ALA A 342 -9.84 -6.35 -17.10
C ALA A 342 -8.67 -7.32 -16.90
N HIS A 343 -8.36 -7.63 -15.66
CA HIS A 343 -7.34 -8.58 -15.28
C HIS A 343 -7.67 -9.21 -13.93
N PRO A 344 -7.23 -10.46 -13.66
CA PRO A 344 -7.34 -11.08 -12.37
C PRO A 344 -6.57 -10.28 -11.30
N PHE A 345 -7.17 -10.08 -10.13
CA PHE A 345 -6.42 -9.53 -9.02
C PHE A 345 -5.48 -10.58 -8.45
N ARG A 346 -4.22 -10.19 -8.21
CA ARG A 346 -3.24 -11.07 -7.60
C ARG A 346 -3.62 -11.33 -6.14
N TRP A 347 -4.04 -12.56 -5.84
CA TRP A 347 -4.29 -13.00 -4.49
C TRP A 347 -2.97 -13.37 -3.82
N THR A 348 -2.63 -12.71 -2.72
CA THR A 348 -1.36 -12.90 -2.00
C THR A 348 -1.53 -13.50 -0.61
N TYR A 349 -2.78 -13.66 -0.14
CA TYR A 349 -3.06 -14.20 1.18
C TYR A 349 -3.19 -15.73 1.13
N GLU A 350 -2.36 -16.43 1.90
CA GLU A 350 -2.27 -17.88 1.90
C GLU A 350 -3.20 -18.57 2.92
N GLY A 351 -4.04 -17.82 3.61
CA GLY A 351 -5.01 -18.38 4.57
C GLY A 351 -4.43 -18.68 5.96
N LEU A 352 -3.24 -18.21 6.25
CA LEU A 352 -2.68 -18.32 7.60
C LEU A 352 -3.41 -17.36 8.55
N PRO A 353 -3.68 -17.74 9.82
CA PRO A 353 -4.28 -16.83 10.78
C PRO A 353 -3.38 -15.61 10.95
N LEU A 354 -3.99 -14.43 10.92
CA LEU A 354 -3.30 -13.19 11.30
C LEU A 354 -2.97 -13.34 12.79
N VAL A 355 -1.74 -13.71 13.08
CA VAL A 355 -1.23 -13.72 14.46
C VAL A 355 -1.09 -12.26 14.87
N ALA A 356 -1.74 -11.90 15.99
CA ALA A 356 -1.68 -10.56 16.58
C ALA A 356 -0.29 -10.28 17.17
#